data_8eae600f144eea693a5690f2b7e9ab5f
#
_entry.id   8eae600f144eea693a5690f2b7e9ab5f
#
_cell.length_a   1.000
_cell.length_b   1.000
_cell.length_c   1.000
_cell.angle_alpha   90.00
_cell.angle_beta   90.00
_cell.angle_gamma   90.00
#
_symmetry.space_group_name_H-M   'P 1'
#
loop_
_entity.id
_entity.type
_entity.pdbx_description
1 polymer ?
#
loop_
_entity_poly.entity_id
_entity_poly.type
_entity_poly.pdbx_seq_one_letter_code
_entity_poly.pdbx_strand_id
1 'polypeptide(L)'
;MEYKIEYTTIEPIVEEEVSREAAQAYSEDGASMYDGIRMISRDESKKKRIMSDVLVSVRILCNRLIDHATLSDPTDGEEAITLTITLEMSERRRQGKGESLKTLFRSLTVNLFLNKFFASKNQVDLASKYDAAALADVQTIAKLLYEKLPPTYPTIV
;
A
#
# COMPACT_ATOMS: atom_id res chain seq x y z
N MET A 1 -17.55 0.23 -6.42
CA MET A 1 -16.30 -0.13 -7.12
C MET A 1 -15.48 -1.04 -6.21
N GLU A 2 -14.88 -2.07 -6.80
CA GLU A 2 -14.13 -3.09 -6.06
C GLU A 2 -12.64 -2.96 -6.31
N TYR A 3 -11.86 -2.99 -5.23
CA TYR A 3 -10.41 -2.96 -5.28
C TYR A 3 -9.85 -4.22 -4.63
N LYS A 4 -9.01 -4.95 -5.35
CA LYS A 4 -8.33 -6.13 -4.82
C LYS A 4 -6.86 -5.81 -4.60
N ILE A 5 -6.40 -6.06 -3.39
CA ILE A 5 -4.98 -5.94 -3.02
C ILE A 5 -4.45 -7.35 -2.82
N GLU A 6 -3.62 -7.81 -3.76
CA GLU A 6 -3.12 -9.17 -3.81
C GLU A 6 -1.61 -9.21 -3.57
N TYR A 7 -1.17 -10.18 -2.78
CA TYR A 7 0.26 -10.40 -2.53
C TYR A 7 1.06 -10.56 -3.81
N THR A 8 0.54 -11.30 -4.78
CA THR A 8 1.21 -11.53 -6.07
C THR A 8 1.44 -10.25 -6.88
N THR A 9 0.61 -9.23 -6.68
CA THR A 9 0.79 -7.92 -7.32
C THR A 9 1.78 -7.05 -6.54
N ILE A 10 1.76 -7.14 -5.22
CA ILE A 10 2.57 -6.29 -4.34
C ILE A 10 4.02 -6.79 -4.24
N GLU A 11 4.23 -8.10 -4.20
CA GLU A 11 5.57 -8.69 -4.01
C GLU A 11 6.62 -8.19 -5.01
N PRO A 12 6.37 -8.19 -6.35
CA PRO A 12 7.37 -7.70 -7.29
C PRO A 12 7.74 -6.23 -7.08
N ILE A 13 6.77 -5.41 -6.68
CA ILE A 13 6.99 -3.99 -6.42
C ILE A 13 7.88 -3.82 -5.18
N VAL A 14 7.60 -4.58 -4.13
CA VAL A 14 8.38 -4.56 -2.89
C VAL A 14 9.82 -5.02 -3.16
N GLU A 15 10.00 -6.10 -3.91
CA GLU A 15 11.33 -6.61 -4.25
C GLU A 15 12.14 -5.59 -5.04
N GLU A 16 11.53 -4.91 -5.98
CA GLU A 16 12.17 -3.84 -6.76
C GLU A 16 12.60 -2.68 -5.87
N GLU A 17 11.74 -2.22 -4.96
CA GLU A 17 12.06 -1.15 -4.03
C GLU A 17 13.17 -1.54 -3.06
N VAL A 18 13.15 -2.74 -2.50
CA VAL A 18 14.21 -3.23 -1.61
C VAL A 18 15.54 -3.31 -2.37
N SER A 19 15.52 -3.81 -3.60
CA SER A 19 16.73 -3.92 -4.43
C SER A 19 17.30 -2.52 -4.74
N ARG A 20 16.44 -1.55 -5.01
CA ARG A 20 16.86 -0.18 -5.28
C ARG A 20 17.51 0.46 -4.06
N GLU A 21 16.90 0.32 -2.88
CA GLU A 21 17.46 0.85 -1.63
C GLU A 21 18.79 0.15 -1.28
N ALA A 22 18.87 -1.17 -1.48
CA ALA A 22 20.08 -1.93 -1.24
C ALA A 22 21.24 -1.50 -2.18
N ALA A 23 20.93 -1.28 -3.45
CA ALA A 23 21.93 -0.82 -4.43
C ALA A 23 22.43 0.58 -4.10
N GLN A 24 21.55 1.48 -3.69
CA GLN A 24 21.91 2.82 -3.26
C GLN A 24 22.80 2.79 -2.01
N ALA A 25 22.46 1.98 -1.02
CA ALA A 25 23.24 1.81 0.19
C ALA A 25 24.63 1.23 -0.11
N TYR A 26 24.72 0.27 -1.04
CA TYR A 26 26.00 -0.29 -1.49
C TYR A 26 26.91 0.76 -2.10
N SER A 27 26.35 1.67 -2.90
CA SER A 27 27.10 2.77 -3.53
C SER A 27 27.65 3.76 -2.51
N GLU A 28 26.90 4.00 -1.41
CA GLU A 28 27.27 4.98 -0.38
C GLU A 28 28.20 4.41 0.68
N ASP A 29 27.85 3.25 1.26
CA ASP A 29 28.49 2.69 2.46
C ASP A 29 29.10 1.29 2.27
N GLY A 30 28.96 0.68 1.10
CA GLY A 30 29.54 -0.60 0.77
C GLY A 30 28.72 -1.81 1.22
N ALA A 31 29.36 -2.99 1.25
CA ALA A 31 28.70 -4.27 1.37
C ALA A 31 27.92 -4.49 2.68
N SER A 32 28.35 -3.90 3.79
CA SER A 32 27.68 -4.12 5.09
C SER A 32 26.28 -3.53 5.13
N MET A 33 26.08 -2.33 4.55
CA MET A 33 24.77 -1.72 4.44
C MET A 33 23.89 -2.49 3.45
N TYR A 34 24.45 -2.90 2.33
CA TYR A 34 23.76 -3.73 1.35
C TYR A 34 23.21 -5.01 1.97
N ASP A 35 24.06 -5.76 2.72
CA ASP A 35 23.65 -7.00 3.36
C ASP A 35 22.58 -6.81 4.44
N GLY A 36 22.57 -5.66 5.10
CA GLY A 36 21.54 -5.33 6.09
C GLY A 36 20.18 -4.97 5.50
N ILE A 37 20.14 -4.52 4.25
CA ILE A 37 18.93 -4.03 3.59
C ILE A 37 18.30 -5.04 2.64
N ARG A 38 19.14 -5.80 1.92
CA ARG A 38 18.65 -6.70 0.87
C ARG A 38 17.72 -7.79 1.36
N MET A 39 16.83 -8.20 0.48
CA MET A 39 15.93 -9.33 0.70
C MET A 39 16.63 -10.63 0.31
N ILE A 40 16.55 -11.64 1.17
CA ILE A 40 17.18 -12.95 0.94
C ILE A 40 16.13 -14.07 0.96
N SER A 41 16.51 -15.28 0.53
CA SER A 41 15.59 -16.42 0.40
C SER A 41 14.87 -16.79 1.71
N ARG A 42 15.53 -16.67 2.85
CA ARG A 42 14.91 -16.96 4.16
C ARG A 42 13.84 -15.93 4.58
N ASP A 43 13.71 -14.82 3.83
CA ASP A 43 12.71 -13.81 4.11
C ASP A 43 11.32 -14.17 3.53
N GLU A 44 11.17 -15.27 2.78
CA GLU A 44 9.90 -15.65 2.14
C GLU A 44 8.74 -15.81 3.14
N SER A 45 8.94 -16.59 4.20
CA SER A 45 7.91 -16.77 5.23
C SER A 45 7.60 -15.46 5.96
N LYS A 46 8.63 -14.65 6.18
CA LYS A 46 8.52 -13.35 6.80
C LYS A 46 7.74 -12.38 5.92
N LYS A 47 7.99 -12.37 4.60
CA LYS A 47 7.23 -11.54 3.66
C LYS A 47 5.74 -11.83 3.71
N LYS A 48 5.37 -13.11 3.71
CA LYS A 48 3.96 -13.51 3.78
C LYS A 48 3.31 -13.08 5.09
N ARG A 49 4.01 -13.21 6.21
CA ARG A 49 3.53 -12.74 7.52
C ARG A 49 3.34 -11.23 7.52
N ILE A 50 4.32 -10.48 7.01
CA ILE A 50 4.25 -9.04 6.90
C ILE A 50 3.06 -8.63 6.04
N MET A 51 2.85 -9.31 4.91
CA MET A 51 1.72 -9.02 4.03
C MET A 51 0.38 -9.20 4.73
N SER A 52 0.21 -10.29 5.49
CA SER A 52 -1.01 -10.51 6.28
C SER A 52 -1.23 -9.38 7.29
N ASP A 53 -0.18 -8.99 8.02
CA ASP A 53 -0.27 -7.89 9.00
C ASP A 53 -0.59 -6.54 8.33
N VAL A 54 0.01 -6.29 7.17
CA VAL A 54 -0.24 -5.06 6.40
C VAL A 54 -1.68 -5.00 5.93
N LEU A 55 -2.23 -6.10 5.43
CA LEU A 55 -3.62 -6.13 4.97
C LEU A 55 -4.60 -5.90 6.11
N VAL A 56 -4.32 -6.43 7.30
CA VAL A 56 -5.11 -6.13 8.50
C VAL A 56 -5.04 -4.63 8.83
N SER A 57 -3.86 -4.02 8.75
CA SER A 57 -3.69 -2.59 8.98
C SER A 57 -4.45 -1.73 7.97
N VAL A 58 -4.39 -2.09 6.69
CA VAL A 58 -5.14 -1.40 5.63
C VAL A 58 -6.65 -1.52 5.87
N ARG A 59 -7.12 -2.70 6.25
CA ARG A 59 -8.53 -2.91 6.59
C ARG A 59 -8.99 -2.01 7.74
N ILE A 60 -8.19 -1.91 8.80
CA ILE A 60 -8.49 -1.04 9.95
C ILE A 60 -8.54 0.42 9.51
N LEU A 61 -7.58 0.87 8.71
CA LEU A 61 -7.55 2.23 8.18
C LEU A 61 -8.77 2.52 7.31
N CYS A 62 -9.16 1.60 6.44
CA CYS A 62 -10.34 1.75 5.59
C CYS A 62 -11.62 1.84 6.43
N ASN A 63 -11.74 1.04 7.50
CA ASN A 63 -12.89 1.11 8.40
C ASN A 63 -13.02 2.48 9.08
N ARG A 64 -11.90 3.15 9.34
CA ARG A 64 -11.90 4.49 9.96
C ARG A 64 -12.18 5.60 8.96
N LEU A 65 -11.69 5.43 7.72
CA LEU A 65 -11.74 6.49 6.70
C LEU A 65 -13.00 6.44 5.85
N ILE A 66 -13.64 5.28 5.72
CA ILE A 66 -14.68 5.06 4.73
C ILE A 66 -15.95 4.55 5.42
N ASP A 67 -16.98 5.40 5.43
CA ASP A 67 -18.26 5.08 6.08
C ASP A 67 -19.06 4.02 5.30
N HIS A 68 -18.86 3.92 3.99
CA HIS A 68 -19.63 3.04 3.11
C HIS A 68 -18.71 2.09 2.33
N ALA A 69 -17.96 1.29 3.08
CA ALA A 69 -17.10 0.26 2.50
C ALA A 69 -17.45 -1.10 3.05
N THR A 70 -17.49 -2.09 2.18
CA THR A 70 -17.53 -3.50 2.57
C THR A 70 -16.12 -4.07 2.40
N LEU A 71 -15.60 -4.64 3.47
CA LEU A 71 -14.23 -5.16 3.51
C LEU A 71 -14.29 -6.67 3.75
N SER A 72 -13.55 -7.42 2.93
CA SER A 72 -13.33 -8.83 3.20
C SER A 72 -12.28 -9.00 4.30
N ASP A 73 -12.31 -10.14 4.99
CA ASP A 73 -11.18 -10.49 5.84
C ASP A 73 -9.98 -10.86 4.96
N PRO A 74 -8.75 -10.49 5.37
CA PRO A 74 -7.55 -10.96 4.68
C PRO A 74 -7.51 -12.48 4.73
N THR A 75 -7.27 -13.10 3.57
CA THR A 75 -7.18 -14.56 3.50
C THR A 75 -5.80 -15.02 3.94
N ASP A 76 -5.75 -16.05 4.81
CA ASP A 76 -4.50 -16.66 5.28
C ASP A 76 -4.03 -17.84 4.41
N GLY A 77 -4.55 -17.95 3.18
CA GLY A 77 -4.18 -19.02 2.28
C GLY A 77 -2.73 -18.91 1.78
N GLU A 78 -2.07 -20.06 1.58
CA GLU A 78 -0.69 -20.09 1.12
C GLU A 78 -0.49 -19.45 -0.26
N GLU A 79 -1.53 -19.40 -1.09
CA GLU A 79 -1.44 -18.94 -2.48
C GLU A 79 -2.10 -17.60 -2.76
N ALA A 80 -3.00 -17.13 -1.89
CA ALA A 80 -3.76 -15.90 -2.17
C ALA A 80 -4.00 -15.09 -0.89
N ILE A 81 -3.02 -14.32 -0.51
CA ILE A 81 -3.22 -13.29 0.52
C ILE A 81 -3.84 -12.09 -0.18
N THR A 82 -5.13 -11.89 0.04
CA THR A 82 -5.91 -10.87 -0.68
C THR A 82 -6.84 -10.13 0.27
N LEU A 83 -6.94 -8.83 0.08
CA LEU A 83 -7.96 -7.98 0.72
C LEU A 83 -8.81 -7.37 -0.40
N THR A 84 -10.12 -7.49 -0.27
CA THR A 84 -11.07 -6.86 -1.19
C THR A 84 -11.74 -5.69 -0.49
N ILE A 85 -11.68 -4.51 -1.11
CA ILE A 85 -12.32 -3.29 -0.64
C ILE A 85 -13.41 -2.93 -1.65
N THR A 86 -14.67 -2.92 -1.22
CA THR A 86 -15.78 -2.50 -2.07
C THR A 86 -16.28 -1.15 -1.58
N LEU A 87 -16.15 -0.13 -2.42
CA LEU A 87 -16.58 1.24 -2.10
C LEU A 87 -17.88 1.57 -2.82
N GLU A 88 -18.83 2.13 -2.06
CA GLU A 88 -20.00 2.79 -2.62
C GLU A 88 -19.64 4.23 -2.94
N MET A 89 -19.65 4.59 -4.21
CA MET A 89 -19.43 5.96 -4.63
C MET A 89 -20.27 6.28 -5.85
N SER A 90 -20.56 7.58 -6.04
CA SER A 90 -21.29 8.03 -7.20
C SER A 90 -20.54 7.69 -8.49
N GLU A 91 -21.27 7.51 -9.58
CA GLU A 91 -20.68 7.22 -10.90
C GLU A 91 -19.69 8.32 -11.32
N ARG A 92 -20.03 9.56 -11.05
CA ARG A 92 -19.18 10.71 -11.36
C ARG A 92 -17.84 10.64 -10.61
N ARG A 93 -17.87 10.29 -9.32
CA ARG A 93 -16.65 10.15 -8.51
C ARG A 93 -15.85 8.94 -8.98
N ARG A 94 -16.50 7.84 -9.30
CA ARG A 94 -15.86 6.63 -9.82
C ARG A 94 -15.09 6.92 -11.09
N GLN A 95 -15.68 7.64 -12.04
CA GLN A 95 -15.03 7.98 -13.30
C GLN A 95 -13.83 8.92 -13.10
N GLY A 96 -13.94 9.88 -12.20
CA GLY A 96 -12.88 10.85 -11.96
C GLY A 96 -11.78 10.39 -11.02
N LYS A 97 -12.10 9.56 -10.04
CA LYS A 97 -11.19 9.23 -8.92
C LYS A 97 -10.91 7.72 -8.75
N GLY A 98 -11.66 6.86 -9.43
CA GLY A 98 -11.58 5.41 -9.20
C GLY A 98 -10.20 4.81 -9.45
N GLU A 99 -9.56 5.15 -10.55
CA GLU A 99 -8.21 4.63 -10.86
C GLU A 99 -7.13 5.22 -9.96
N SER A 100 -7.27 6.48 -9.59
CA SER A 100 -6.36 7.12 -8.63
C SER A 100 -6.42 6.45 -7.27
N LEU A 101 -7.62 6.09 -6.80
CA LEU A 101 -7.79 5.35 -5.55
C LEU A 101 -7.15 3.97 -5.61
N LYS A 102 -7.29 3.27 -6.72
CA LYS A 102 -6.64 1.96 -6.93
C LYS A 102 -5.13 2.06 -6.78
N THR A 103 -4.53 3.04 -7.43
CA THR A 103 -3.09 3.30 -7.35
C THR A 103 -2.67 3.65 -5.93
N LEU A 104 -3.46 4.46 -5.23
CA LEU A 104 -3.17 4.87 -3.86
C LEU A 104 -3.29 3.73 -2.86
N PHE A 105 -4.28 2.85 -2.97
CA PHE A 105 -4.39 1.68 -2.11
C PHE A 105 -3.19 0.74 -2.31
N ARG A 106 -2.75 0.57 -3.55
CA ARG A 106 -1.55 -0.21 -3.84
C ARG A 106 -0.31 0.43 -3.24
N SER A 107 -0.13 1.73 -3.44
CA SER A 107 1.00 2.48 -2.88
C SER A 107 1.02 2.43 -1.35
N LEU A 108 -0.13 2.61 -0.70
CA LEU A 108 -0.26 2.49 0.74
C LEU A 108 0.20 1.11 1.23
N THR A 109 -0.24 0.06 0.57
CA THR A 109 0.11 -1.30 0.94
C THR A 109 1.61 -1.55 0.78
N VAL A 110 2.20 -1.11 -0.31
CA VAL A 110 3.65 -1.22 -0.56
C VAL A 110 4.43 -0.47 0.52
N ASN A 111 4.05 0.76 0.82
CA ASN A 111 4.75 1.58 1.81
C ASN A 111 4.66 0.99 3.22
N LEU A 112 3.50 0.47 3.61
CA LEU A 112 3.34 -0.21 4.91
C LEU A 112 4.18 -1.49 4.97
N PHE A 113 4.23 -2.23 3.88
CA PHE A 113 5.07 -3.43 3.79
C PHE A 113 6.55 -3.09 3.97
N LEU A 114 7.03 -2.09 3.24
CA LEU A 114 8.42 -1.66 3.31
C LEU A 114 8.78 -1.10 4.68
N ASN A 115 7.89 -0.37 5.32
CA ASN A 115 8.07 0.08 6.70
C ASN A 115 8.32 -1.11 7.64
N LYS A 116 7.46 -2.12 7.60
CA LYS A 116 7.59 -3.30 8.46
C LYS A 116 8.81 -4.14 8.11
N PHE A 117 9.11 -4.29 6.82
CA PHE A 117 10.27 -5.04 6.36
C PHE A 117 11.58 -4.41 6.83
N PHE A 118 11.76 -3.12 6.62
CA PHE A 118 12.97 -2.43 7.03
C PHE A 118 13.08 -2.32 8.57
N ALA A 119 11.98 -2.17 9.28
CA ALA A 119 11.98 -2.23 10.74
C ALA A 119 12.49 -3.58 11.24
N SER A 120 12.11 -4.66 10.56
CA SER A 120 12.57 -6.02 10.89
C SER A 120 14.07 -6.23 10.60
N LYS A 121 14.64 -5.42 9.72
CA LYS A 121 16.07 -5.42 9.39
C LYS A 121 16.86 -4.38 10.21
N ASN A 122 16.25 -3.76 11.21
CA ASN A 122 16.83 -2.71 12.03
C ASN A 122 17.27 -1.47 11.24
N GLN A 123 16.60 -1.21 10.11
CA GLN A 123 16.85 -0.04 9.26
C GLN A 123 15.84 1.06 9.60
N VAL A 124 16.07 1.75 10.72
CA VAL A 124 15.12 2.72 11.28
C VAL A 124 14.85 3.89 10.34
N ASP A 125 15.87 4.41 9.67
CA ASP A 125 15.72 5.55 8.76
C ASP A 125 14.85 5.20 7.54
N LEU A 126 15.06 4.03 6.96
CA LEU A 126 14.25 3.53 5.85
C LEU A 126 12.83 3.21 6.30
N ALA A 127 12.67 2.59 7.47
CA ALA A 127 11.35 2.31 8.03
C ALA A 127 10.55 3.62 8.23
N SER A 128 11.19 4.66 8.75
CA SER A 128 10.56 5.97 8.95
C SER A 128 10.20 6.66 7.64
N LYS A 129 11.06 6.53 6.62
CA LYS A 129 10.79 7.07 5.27
C LYS A 129 9.49 6.49 4.68
N TYR A 130 9.32 5.18 4.76
CA TYR A 130 8.13 4.52 4.21
C TYR A 130 6.89 4.68 5.09
N ASP A 131 7.06 4.87 6.39
CA ASP A 131 5.95 5.23 7.28
C ASP A 131 5.40 6.62 6.91
N ALA A 132 6.26 7.59 6.67
CA ALA A 132 5.86 8.93 6.23
C ALA A 132 5.17 8.88 4.86
N ALA A 133 5.66 8.05 3.93
CA ALA A 133 5.04 7.86 2.62
C ALA A 133 3.65 7.22 2.75
N ALA A 134 3.48 6.24 3.63
CA ALA A 134 2.19 5.61 3.89
C ALA A 134 1.18 6.62 4.47
N LEU A 135 1.61 7.46 5.40
CA LEU A 135 0.76 8.51 5.97
C LEU A 135 0.31 9.51 4.90
N ALA A 136 1.21 9.90 4.00
CA ALA A 136 0.87 10.76 2.87
C ALA A 136 -0.18 10.11 1.95
N ASP A 137 -0.06 8.81 1.70
CA ASP A 137 -1.06 8.07 0.91
C ASP A 137 -2.42 8.07 1.60
N VAL A 138 -2.48 7.86 2.91
CA VAL A 138 -3.72 7.91 3.69
C VAL A 138 -4.39 9.28 3.56
N GLN A 139 -3.62 10.35 3.69
CA GLN A 139 -4.13 11.72 3.56
C GLN A 139 -4.67 11.98 2.15
N THR A 140 -3.98 11.52 1.12
CA THR A 140 -4.44 11.67 -0.27
C THR A 140 -5.70 10.86 -0.54
N ILE A 141 -5.79 9.64 -0.02
CA ILE A 141 -7.01 8.81 -0.14
C ILE A 141 -8.20 9.53 0.51
N ALA A 142 -8.03 10.04 1.72
CA ALA A 142 -9.08 10.78 2.43
C ALA A 142 -9.53 12.01 1.62
N LYS A 143 -8.59 12.75 1.06
CA LYS A 143 -8.89 13.89 0.20
C LYS A 143 -9.72 13.49 -1.01
N LEU A 144 -9.35 12.43 -1.73
CA LEU A 144 -10.07 11.98 -2.91
C LEU A 144 -11.47 11.46 -2.59
N LEU A 145 -11.65 10.84 -1.42
CA LEU A 145 -12.94 10.31 -1.01
C LEU A 145 -13.92 11.40 -0.58
N TYR A 146 -13.43 12.44 0.09
CA TYR A 146 -14.27 13.46 0.72
C TYR A 146 -14.21 14.82 0.03
N GLU A 147 -13.39 14.98 -1.00
CA GLU A 147 -13.32 16.20 -1.79
C GLU A 147 -14.66 16.47 -2.47
N LYS A 148 -15.16 17.70 -2.34
CA LYS A 148 -16.36 18.12 -3.06
C LYS A 148 -16.05 18.20 -4.55
N LEU A 149 -16.83 17.50 -5.35
CA LEU A 149 -16.73 17.62 -6.80
C LEU A 149 -17.29 18.97 -7.25
N PRO A 150 -16.70 19.59 -8.31
CA PRO A 150 -17.24 20.83 -8.85
C PRO A 150 -18.71 20.65 -9.26
N PRO A 151 -19.57 21.65 -9.08
CA PRO A 151 -20.97 21.54 -9.51
C PRO A 151 -21.06 21.31 -11.02
N THR A 152 -22.04 20.50 -11.41
CA THR A 152 -22.33 20.28 -12.83
C THR A 152 -23.42 21.24 -13.23
N TYR A 153 -23.12 22.10 -14.20
CA TYR A 153 -24.12 23.05 -14.73
C TYR A 153 -24.84 22.42 -15.90
N PRO A 154 -26.16 22.61 -16.03
CA PRO A 154 -26.87 22.14 -17.20
C PRO A 154 -26.35 22.84 -18.46
N THR A 155 -26.19 22.05 -19.53
CA THR A 155 -25.81 22.60 -20.82
C THR A 155 -27.00 23.36 -21.42
N ILE A 156 -26.83 24.65 -21.62
CA ILE A 156 -27.82 25.47 -22.31
C ILE A 156 -27.56 25.37 -23.81
N VAL A 157 -28.49 24.79 -24.50
CA VAL A 157 -28.43 24.63 -25.95
C VAL A 157 -29.18 25.75 -26.63
#